data_b73e39cf793f5d985fc6a9a6d8ffb737
#
_entry.id   b73e39cf793f5d985fc6a9a6d8ffb737
#
_cell.length_a   1.000
_cell.length_b   1.000
_cell.length_c   1.000
_cell.angle_alpha   90.00
_cell.angle_beta   90.00
_cell.angle_gamma   90.00
#
_symmetry.space_group_name_H-M   'P 1'
#
loop_
_entity.id
_entity.type
_entity.pdbx_description
1 polymer ?
#
loop_
_entity_poly.entity_id
_entity_poly.type
_entity_poly.pdbx_seq_one_letter_code
_entity_poly.pdbx_strand_id
1 'polypeptide(L)'
;MIGADYFARNPAVPLSSIVADVDLDMPILTYDFTDVTAFGADRSSVGPSVKRAAARMNVKLSPDPMPDEGSFTRSDHYRFVEQGIPAVFVTTGFANGGEKAFRDFLAEHYHKPSDDLSQPIRYDAGAKFARLNYEITRELADGARPSWNKGDFFADKFAKRK
;
A
#
# COMPACT_ATOMS: atom_id res chain seq x y z
N MET A 1 5.69 -12.17 5.08
CA MET A 1 5.44 -12.66 3.68
C MET A 1 5.02 -14.13 3.55
N ILE A 2 5.35 -15.05 4.48
CA ILE A 2 4.93 -16.47 4.40
C ILE A 2 3.41 -16.60 4.50
N GLY A 3 2.78 -15.89 5.44
CA GLY A 3 1.33 -15.91 5.61
C GLY A 3 0.59 -15.36 4.40
N ALA A 4 1.06 -14.23 3.84
CA ALA A 4 0.48 -13.64 2.64
C ALA A 4 0.59 -14.57 1.42
N ASP A 5 1.76 -15.21 1.22
CA ASP A 5 1.95 -16.20 0.14
C ASP A 5 1.00 -17.38 0.29
N TYR A 6 0.88 -17.93 1.52
CA TYR A 6 -0.04 -19.03 1.78
C TYR A 6 -1.51 -18.62 1.52
N PHE A 7 -1.95 -17.48 2.03
CA PHE A 7 -3.31 -17.00 1.83
C PHE A 7 -3.61 -16.69 0.35
N ALA A 8 -2.69 -16.02 -0.34
CA ALA A 8 -2.89 -15.71 -1.76
C ALA A 8 -3.03 -16.96 -2.64
N ARG A 9 -2.36 -18.06 -2.26
CA ARG A 9 -2.47 -19.38 -2.95
C ARG A 9 -3.64 -20.22 -2.47
N ASN A 10 -4.06 -20.06 -1.21
CA ASN A 10 -5.09 -20.85 -0.54
C ASN A 10 -6.12 -19.94 0.15
N PRO A 11 -6.79 -19.05 -0.59
CA PRO A 11 -7.69 -18.08 0.02
C PRO A 11 -8.92 -18.78 0.60
N ALA A 12 -9.46 -18.22 1.69
CA ALA A 12 -10.69 -18.70 2.34
C ALA A 12 -11.96 -18.44 1.51
N VAL A 13 -11.83 -17.70 0.41
CA VAL A 13 -12.89 -17.40 -0.54
C VAL A 13 -12.42 -17.75 -1.95
N PRO A 14 -13.30 -17.92 -2.94
CA PRO A 14 -12.85 -18.13 -4.32
C PRO A 14 -11.88 -17.03 -4.76
N LEU A 15 -10.74 -17.40 -5.33
CA LEU A 15 -9.74 -16.42 -5.78
C LEU A 15 -10.34 -15.39 -6.76
N SER A 16 -11.30 -15.81 -7.56
CA SER A 16 -12.03 -14.92 -8.47
C SER A 16 -12.89 -13.87 -7.78
N SER A 17 -13.19 -14.00 -6.49
CA SER A 17 -13.93 -13.01 -5.70
C SER A 17 -13.00 -11.94 -5.08
N ILE A 18 -11.70 -12.19 -5.02
CA ILE A 18 -10.74 -11.19 -4.58
C ILE A 18 -10.49 -10.22 -5.74
N VAL A 19 -10.84 -8.96 -5.54
CA VAL A 19 -10.79 -7.96 -6.61
C VAL A 19 -9.53 -7.13 -6.60
N ALA A 20 -8.99 -6.86 -5.43
CA ALA A 20 -7.74 -6.14 -5.20
C ALA A 20 -7.18 -6.47 -3.83
N ASP A 21 -5.93 -6.12 -3.60
CA ASP A 21 -5.31 -6.08 -2.27
C ASP A 21 -4.89 -4.65 -1.93
N VAL A 22 -5.12 -4.25 -0.69
CA VAL A 22 -4.71 -2.94 -0.13
C VAL A 22 -3.88 -3.22 1.11
N ASP A 23 -2.59 -3.12 0.96
CA ASP A 23 -1.61 -3.39 2.00
C ASP A 23 -1.33 -2.13 2.84
N LEU A 24 -1.35 -2.28 4.16
CA LEU A 24 -1.15 -1.23 5.16
C LEU A 24 0.14 -1.47 5.95
N ASP A 25 1.16 -1.91 5.32
CA ASP A 25 2.43 -2.21 5.97
C ASP A 25 3.18 -0.92 6.35
N MET A 26 3.78 -0.92 7.51
CA MET A 26 4.82 0.00 7.96
C MET A 26 4.52 1.52 7.78
N PRO A 27 3.35 2.03 8.21
CA PRO A 27 3.15 3.48 8.22
C PRO A 27 4.05 4.13 9.28
N ILE A 28 4.79 5.18 8.92
CA ILE A 28 5.57 5.96 9.89
C ILE A 28 4.67 6.99 10.55
N LEU A 29 4.34 6.76 11.81
CA LEU A 29 3.32 7.52 12.55
C LEU A 29 3.92 8.49 13.59
N THR A 30 5.16 8.91 13.40
CA THR A 30 5.84 9.84 14.33
C THR A 30 5.70 11.31 13.91
N TYR A 31 4.97 11.60 12.83
CA TYR A 31 4.74 12.95 12.30
C TYR A 31 3.32 13.08 11.71
N ASP A 32 2.87 14.32 11.46
CA ASP A 32 1.60 14.57 10.78
C ASP A 32 1.81 14.54 9.26
N PHE A 33 1.53 13.41 8.63
CA PHE A 33 1.68 13.27 7.18
C PHE A 33 0.63 14.09 6.41
N THR A 34 1.05 14.72 5.33
CA THR A 34 0.18 15.48 4.41
C THR A 34 0.05 14.82 3.05
N ASP A 35 0.83 13.80 2.81
CA ASP A 35 0.86 13.01 1.60
C ASP A 35 1.11 11.53 1.90
N VAL A 36 0.81 10.69 0.93
CA VAL A 36 1.10 9.25 0.94
C VAL A 36 1.74 8.84 -0.37
N THR A 37 2.55 7.80 -0.31
CA THR A 37 3.03 7.05 -1.47
C THR A 37 2.22 5.77 -1.59
N ALA A 38 1.79 5.44 -2.81
CA ALA A 38 1.00 4.25 -3.09
C ALA A 38 1.71 3.42 -4.18
N PHE A 39 2.54 2.49 -3.74
CA PHE A 39 3.30 1.61 -4.63
C PHE A 39 2.35 0.69 -5.38
N GLY A 40 2.44 0.68 -6.71
CA GLY A 40 1.56 -0.10 -7.58
C GLY A 40 0.28 0.62 -8.03
N ALA A 41 0.00 1.83 -7.55
CA ALA A 41 -1.16 2.60 -7.95
C ALA A 41 -1.18 2.96 -9.44
N ASP A 42 -0.02 3.09 -10.08
CA ASP A 42 0.16 3.40 -11.48
C ASP A 42 0.01 2.18 -12.42
N ARG A 43 -0.12 0.96 -11.86
CA ARG A 43 -0.12 -0.29 -12.62
C ARG A 43 -1.50 -0.81 -13.00
N SER A 44 -2.54 -0.27 -12.38
CA SER A 44 -3.91 -0.75 -12.55
C SER A 44 -4.93 0.36 -12.31
N SER A 45 -6.21 0.05 -12.54
CA SER A 45 -7.31 0.97 -12.21
C SER A 45 -7.52 1.18 -10.69
N VAL A 46 -6.73 0.54 -9.84
CA VAL A 46 -6.64 0.84 -8.39
C VAL A 46 -6.16 2.28 -8.16
N GLY A 47 -5.22 2.77 -8.96
CA GLY A 47 -4.67 4.13 -8.82
C GLY A 47 -5.70 5.25 -8.82
N PRO A 48 -6.59 5.34 -9.79
CA PRO A 48 -7.71 6.28 -9.76
C PRO A 48 -8.55 6.24 -8.46
N SER A 49 -8.79 5.07 -7.89
CA SER A 49 -9.53 4.92 -6.62
C SER A 49 -8.72 5.46 -5.44
N VAL A 50 -7.43 5.14 -5.37
CA VAL A 50 -6.52 5.73 -4.37
C VAL A 50 -6.51 7.25 -4.45
N LYS A 51 -6.39 7.80 -5.67
CA LYS A 51 -6.38 9.26 -5.89
C LYS A 51 -7.66 9.94 -5.42
N ARG A 52 -8.82 9.35 -5.71
CA ARG A 52 -10.12 9.91 -5.25
C ARG A 52 -10.25 9.85 -3.73
N ALA A 53 -9.89 8.73 -3.11
CA ALA A 53 -9.94 8.58 -1.66
C ALA A 53 -9.02 9.59 -0.95
N ALA A 54 -7.78 9.73 -1.40
CA ALA A 54 -6.81 10.68 -0.86
C ALA A 54 -7.30 12.13 -1.01
N ALA A 55 -7.84 12.49 -2.18
CA ALA A 55 -8.38 13.82 -2.43
C ALA A 55 -9.54 14.18 -1.48
N ARG A 56 -10.46 13.24 -1.17
CA ARG A 56 -11.55 13.48 -0.20
C ARG A 56 -11.05 13.80 1.20
N MET A 57 -9.88 13.31 1.56
CA MET A 57 -9.25 13.54 2.86
C MET A 57 -8.23 14.67 2.85
N ASN A 58 -8.12 15.39 1.73
CA ASN A 58 -7.10 16.43 1.54
C ASN A 58 -5.67 15.91 1.76
N VAL A 59 -5.42 14.65 1.40
CA VAL A 59 -4.11 14.01 1.42
C VAL A 59 -3.59 13.96 -0.02
N LYS A 60 -2.34 14.35 -0.24
CA LYS A 60 -1.71 14.30 -1.56
C LYS A 60 -1.22 12.88 -1.85
N LEU A 61 -1.25 12.50 -3.12
CA LEU A 61 -0.58 11.30 -3.60
C LEU A 61 0.76 11.72 -4.20
N SER A 62 1.85 11.31 -3.57
CA SER A 62 3.22 11.61 -3.99
C SER A 62 3.82 10.43 -4.75
N PRO A 63 4.72 10.68 -5.70
CA PRO A 63 5.46 9.60 -6.36
C PRO A 63 6.36 8.86 -5.38
N ASP A 64 6.81 7.67 -5.78
CA ASP A 64 7.80 6.91 -5.02
C ASP A 64 9.09 7.74 -4.85
N PRO A 65 9.49 8.07 -3.62
CA PRO A 65 10.71 8.87 -3.39
C PRO A 65 12.00 8.05 -3.52
N MET A 66 11.89 6.71 -3.57
CA MET A 66 13.03 5.79 -3.61
C MET A 66 12.78 4.62 -4.57
N PRO A 67 12.62 4.88 -5.89
CA PRO A 67 12.25 3.85 -6.86
C PRO A 67 13.27 2.72 -6.98
N ASP A 68 14.54 3.01 -6.70
CA ASP A 68 15.63 2.02 -6.72
C ASP A 68 15.51 0.95 -5.63
N GLU A 69 14.76 1.23 -4.56
CA GLU A 69 14.49 0.26 -3.50
C GLU A 69 13.50 -0.85 -3.92
N GLY A 70 12.76 -0.64 -5.00
CA GLY A 70 11.83 -1.64 -5.53
C GLY A 70 10.70 -2.03 -4.56
N SER A 71 10.21 -1.09 -3.77
CA SER A 71 9.24 -1.31 -2.68
C SER A 71 8.00 -2.07 -3.12
N PHE A 72 7.55 -1.89 -4.37
CA PHE A 72 6.40 -2.62 -4.91
C PHE A 72 6.54 -4.14 -4.89
N THR A 73 7.74 -4.69 -4.90
CA THR A 73 7.97 -6.15 -4.94
C THR A 73 8.41 -6.73 -3.59
N ARG A 74 8.47 -5.92 -2.53
CA ARG A 74 9.15 -6.27 -1.27
C ARG A 74 8.23 -6.40 -0.06
N SER A 75 6.89 -6.23 -0.21
CA SER A 75 5.93 -6.41 0.86
C SER A 75 4.86 -7.46 0.52
N ASP A 76 3.90 -7.66 1.39
CA ASP A 76 2.93 -8.75 1.37
C ASP A 76 1.96 -8.66 0.17
N HIS A 77 1.61 -7.46 -0.27
CA HIS A 77 0.76 -7.23 -1.45
C HIS A 77 1.30 -7.91 -2.73
N TYR A 78 2.60 -8.07 -2.84
CA TYR A 78 3.21 -8.68 -4.02
C TYR A 78 2.78 -10.14 -4.20
N ARG A 79 2.43 -10.84 -3.11
CA ARG A 79 1.92 -12.22 -3.19
C ARG A 79 0.57 -12.31 -3.89
N PHE A 80 -0.25 -11.28 -3.78
CA PHE A 80 -1.50 -11.16 -4.53
C PHE A 80 -1.24 -10.79 -6.00
N VAL A 81 -0.26 -9.94 -6.27
CA VAL A 81 0.21 -9.65 -7.64
C VAL A 81 0.62 -10.93 -8.37
N GLU A 82 1.35 -11.82 -7.72
CA GLU A 82 1.76 -13.13 -8.27
C GLU A 82 0.57 -14.05 -8.59
N GLN A 83 -0.60 -13.81 -8.00
CA GLN A 83 -1.86 -14.47 -8.35
C GLN A 83 -2.68 -13.71 -9.40
N GLY A 84 -2.12 -12.65 -10.00
CA GLY A 84 -2.78 -11.83 -11.02
C GLY A 84 -3.80 -10.84 -10.47
N ILE A 85 -3.81 -10.59 -9.15
CA ILE A 85 -4.70 -9.65 -8.47
C ILE A 85 -4.01 -8.28 -8.43
N PRO A 86 -4.65 -7.18 -8.90
CA PRO A 86 -4.15 -5.84 -8.71
C PRO A 86 -3.97 -5.52 -7.22
N ALA A 87 -2.84 -4.93 -6.85
CA ALA A 87 -2.55 -4.62 -5.45
C ALA A 87 -1.88 -3.26 -5.32
N VAL A 88 -2.04 -2.64 -4.16
CA VAL A 88 -1.40 -1.39 -3.78
C VAL A 88 -0.87 -1.47 -2.35
N PHE A 89 0.34 -1.02 -2.15
CA PHE A 89 0.94 -0.82 -0.84
C PHE A 89 0.99 0.68 -0.54
N VAL A 90 0.27 1.12 0.50
CA VAL A 90 0.17 2.54 0.88
C VAL A 90 1.03 2.79 2.11
N THR A 91 1.89 3.80 2.04
CA THR A 91 2.66 4.28 3.19
C THR A 91 2.57 5.80 3.31
N THR A 92 2.93 6.35 4.47
CA THR A 92 3.01 7.80 4.69
C THR A 92 4.09 8.41 3.80
N GLY A 93 3.84 9.61 3.25
CA GLY A 93 4.74 10.28 2.30
C GLY A 93 5.91 11.01 2.96
N PHE A 94 6.73 11.66 2.16
CA PHE A 94 7.94 12.33 2.60
C PHE A 94 7.77 13.83 2.91
N ALA A 95 6.62 14.41 2.59
CA ALA A 95 6.36 15.81 2.92
C ALA A 95 6.20 16.03 4.44
N ASN A 96 6.27 17.28 4.86
CA ASN A 96 6.06 17.72 6.25
C ASN A 96 6.91 16.98 7.30
N GLY A 97 8.18 16.70 6.95
CA GLY A 97 9.11 16.00 7.84
C GLY A 97 9.13 14.48 7.69
N GLY A 98 8.31 13.93 6.78
CA GLY A 98 8.20 12.49 6.56
C GLY A 98 9.49 11.83 6.11
N GLU A 99 10.29 12.48 5.26
CA GLU A 99 11.59 11.94 4.84
C GLU A 99 12.51 11.70 6.05
N LYS A 100 12.63 12.69 6.94
CA LYS A 100 13.45 12.54 8.15
C LYS A 100 12.90 11.42 9.04
N ALA A 101 11.58 11.42 9.29
CA ALA A 101 10.95 10.40 10.12
C ALA A 101 11.17 8.98 9.56
N PHE A 102 11.08 8.81 8.24
CA PHE A 102 11.32 7.53 7.58
C PHE A 102 12.80 7.09 7.70
N ARG A 103 13.74 7.99 7.44
CA ARG A 103 15.19 7.69 7.54
C ARG A 103 15.60 7.36 8.98
N ASP A 104 15.11 8.12 9.96
CA ASP A 104 15.36 7.84 11.38
C ASP A 104 14.79 6.47 11.77
N PHE A 105 13.57 6.17 11.37
CA PHE A 105 12.95 4.86 11.63
C PHE A 105 13.78 3.71 11.07
N LEU A 106 14.22 3.80 9.81
CA LEU A 106 15.06 2.75 9.21
C LEU A 106 16.40 2.59 9.93
N ALA A 107 17.01 3.69 10.37
CA ALA A 107 18.30 3.67 11.03
C ALA A 107 18.21 3.14 12.47
N GLU A 108 17.15 3.47 13.20
CA GLU A 108 17.09 3.31 14.66
C GLU A 108 16.13 2.21 15.13
N HIS A 109 15.04 1.93 14.38
CA HIS A 109 13.93 1.11 14.85
C HIS A 109 13.61 -0.08 13.95
N TYR A 110 13.75 0.06 12.63
CA TYR A 110 13.34 -0.96 11.68
C TYR A 110 13.97 -2.34 11.97
N HIS A 111 13.12 -3.33 12.21
CA HIS A 111 13.50 -4.69 12.60
C HIS A 111 14.35 -4.77 13.87
N LYS A 112 14.18 -3.83 14.81
CA LYS A 112 14.90 -3.79 16.09
C LYS A 112 13.94 -3.83 17.27
N PRO A 113 14.38 -4.28 18.47
CA PRO A 113 13.53 -4.25 19.67
C PRO A 113 13.06 -2.85 20.08
N SER A 114 13.73 -1.79 19.60
CA SER A 114 13.33 -0.39 19.82
C SER A 114 12.13 0.04 18.96
N ASP A 115 11.60 -0.81 18.08
CA ASP A 115 10.33 -0.58 17.42
C ASP A 115 9.19 -0.96 18.36
N ASP A 116 8.92 -0.10 19.32
CA ASP A 116 7.95 -0.30 20.37
C ASP A 116 7.17 1.00 20.70
N LEU A 117 6.31 0.94 21.69
CA LEU A 117 5.44 2.05 22.09
C LEU A 117 6.18 3.22 22.80
N SER A 118 7.49 3.13 23.02
CA SER A 118 8.28 4.27 23.54
C SER A 118 8.55 5.34 22.47
N GLN A 119 8.35 5.02 21.20
CA GLN A 119 8.44 6.01 20.12
C GLN A 119 7.33 7.06 20.26
N PRO A 120 7.53 8.29 19.75
CA PRO A 120 6.55 9.38 19.83
C PRO A 120 5.39 9.16 18.84
N ILE A 121 4.65 8.06 18.98
CA ILE A 121 3.57 7.66 18.07
C ILE A 121 2.41 8.66 18.16
N ARG A 122 2.03 9.19 17.03
CA ARG A 122 0.87 10.04 16.84
C ARG A 122 -0.36 9.21 16.48
N TYR A 123 -1.20 8.95 17.47
CA TYR A 123 -2.44 8.18 17.27
C TYR A 123 -3.45 8.87 16.34
N ASP A 124 -3.43 10.20 16.27
CA ASP A 124 -4.22 10.98 15.30
C ASP A 124 -3.76 10.72 13.86
N ALA A 125 -2.45 10.64 13.62
CA ALA A 125 -1.90 10.25 12.33
C ALA A 125 -2.26 8.79 11.99
N GLY A 126 -2.22 7.89 12.97
CA GLY A 126 -2.67 6.50 12.82
C GLY A 126 -4.14 6.40 12.43
N ALA A 127 -5.01 7.12 13.11
CA ALA A 127 -6.44 7.16 12.78
C ALA A 127 -6.70 7.74 11.38
N LYS A 128 -5.96 8.80 10.99
CA LYS A 128 -6.01 9.38 9.65
C LYS A 128 -5.57 8.38 8.58
N PHE A 129 -4.49 7.65 8.83
CA PHE A 129 -3.98 6.63 7.90
C PHE A 129 -4.95 5.45 7.75
N ALA A 130 -5.49 4.94 8.85
CA ALA A 130 -6.48 3.87 8.82
C ALA A 130 -7.75 4.30 8.06
N ARG A 131 -8.22 5.54 8.29
CA ARG A 131 -9.37 6.09 7.56
C ARG A 131 -9.10 6.24 6.06
N LEU A 132 -7.90 6.64 5.67
CA LEU A 132 -7.53 6.73 4.26
C LEU A 132 -7.61 5.36 3.59
N ASN A 133 -7.05 4.34 4.21
CA ASN A 133 -7.08 2.98 3.67
C ASN A 133 -8.51 2.40 3.64
N TYR A 134 -9.35 2.72 4.64
CA TYR A 134 -10.77 2.41 4.59
C TYR A 134 -11.47 3.06 3.38
N GLU A 135 -11.22 4.35 3.11
CA GLU A 135 -11.81 5.04 1.97
C GLU A 135 -11.33 4.45 0.63
N ILE A 136 -10.06 4.05 0.54
CA ILE A 136 -9.51 3.34 -0.63
C ILE A 136 -10.24 2.01 -0.82
N THR A 137 -10.32 1.21 0.23
CA THR A 137 -10.97 -0.11 0.20
C THR A 137 -12.45 0.00 -0.19
N ARG A 138 -13.16 0.99 0.36
CA ARG A 138 -14.57 1.27 0.01
C ARG A 138 -14.73 1.64 -1.47
N GLU A 139 -13.87 2.49 -2.00
CA GLU A 139 -13.86 2.83 -3.44
C GLU A 139 -13.71 1.58 -4.33
N LEU A 140 -12.86 0.65 -3.91
CA LEU A 140 -12.61 -0.58 -4.65
C LEU A 140 -13.76 -1.59 -4.50
N ALA A 141 -14.36 -1.68 -3.32
CA ALA A 141 -15.45 -2.61 -3.03
C ALA A 141 -16.77 -2.19 -3.70
N ASP A 142 -17.08 -0.89 -3.69
CA ASP A 142 -18.31 -0.34 -4.24
C ASP A 142 -18.20 -0.02 -5.74
N GLY A 143 -16.98 -0.02 -6.30
CA GLY A 143 -16.68 0.37 -7.67
C GLY A 143 -16.71 -0.79 -8.67
N ALA A 144 -16.34 -0.47 -9.90
CA ALA A 144 -16.08 -1.50 -10.91
C ALA A 144 -14.85 -2.34 -10.53
N ARG A 145 -14.90 -3.63 -10.86
CA ARG A 145 -13.76 -4.54 -10.60
C ARG A 145 -12.46 -3.95 -11.16
N PRO A 146 -11.42 -3.82 -10.34
CA PRO A 146 -10.13 -3.34 -10.80
C PRO A 146 -9.53 -4.20 -11.92
N SER A 147 -8.85 -3.54 -12.84
CA SER A 147 -8.16 -4.18 -13.96
C SER A 147 -6.74 -3.64 -14.08
N TRP A 148 -5.83 -4.48 -14.53
CA TRP A 148 -4.48 -4.08 -14.87
C TRP A 148 -4.45 -3.12 -16.05
N ASN A 149 -3.49 -2.22 -16.07
CA ASN A 149 -3.23 -1.38 -17.23
C ASN A 149 -2.73 -2.24 -18.41
N LYS A 150 -3.12 -1.86 -19.61
CA LYS A 150 -2.68 -2.56 -20.82
C LYS A 150 -1.15 -2.47 -20.96
N GLY A 151 -0.49 -3.61 -21.10
CA GLY A 151 0.96 -3.70 -21.26
C GLY A 151 1.76 -3.60 -19.96
N ASP A 152 1.10 -3.67 -18.79
CA ASP A 152 1.80 -3.78 -17.53
C ASP A 152 2.57 -5.11 -17.44
N PHE A 153 3.82 -5.05 -17.03
CA PHE A 153 4.72 -6.21 -16.96
C PHE A 153 4.15 -7.32 -16.04
N PHE A 154 3.61 -6.96 -14.88
CA PHE A 154 3.11 -7.95 -13.91
C PHE A 154 1.78 -8.55 -14.38
N ALA A 155 0.94 -7.76 -15.07
CA ALA A 155 -0.25 -8.27 -15.73
C ALA A 155 0.10 -9.32 -16.78
N ASP A 156 1.07 -9.01 -17.64
CA ASP A 156 1.52 -9.94 -18.69
C ASP A 156 2.15 -11.21 -18.12
N LYS A 157 2.86 -11.09 -16.99
CA LYS A 157 3.53 -12.21 -16.33
C LYS A 157 2.58 -13.10 -15.54
N PHE A 158 1.58 -12.54 -14.85
CA PHE A 158 0.80 -13.26 -13.83
C PHE A 158 -0.70 -13.34 -14.14
N ALA A 159 -1.33 -12.31 -14.74
CA ALA A 159 -2.77 -12.30 -14.94
C ALA A 159 -3.24 -13.16 -16.14
N LYS A 160 -2.37 -13.45 -17.09
CA LYS A 160 -2.68 -14.25 -18.29
C LYS A 160 -2.63 -15.78 -18.09
N ARG A 161 -2.35 -16.23 -16.87
CA ARG A 161 -2.21 -17.66 -16.55
C ARG A 161 -3.52 -18.34 -16.10
N LYS A 162 -4.66 -17.70 -16.34
CA LYS A 162 -5.99 -18.25 -16.02
C LYS A 162 -6.74 -18.68 -17.27
#